data_da28d6055714db885d2e8f53c64cd3ed
#
_entry.id   da28d6055714db885d2e8f53c64cd3ed
#
_cell.length_a   1.000
_cell.length_b   1.000
_cell.length_c   1.000
_cell.angle_alpha   90.00
_cell.angle_beta   90.00
_cell.angle_gamma   90.00
#
_symmetry.space_group_name_H-M   'P 1'
#
loop_
_entity.id
_entity.type
_entity.pdbx_description
1 polymer ?
#
loop_
_entity_poly.entity_id
_entity_poly.type
_entity_poly.pdbx_seq_one_letter_code
_entity_poly.pdbx_strand_id
1 'polypeptide(L)'
;MLLLAMVQGVECMADVVLTVKNSGQEQRLEVAEFDANEVWKALGVAQGSPVRVLNPYGLPEACQITHDNKLLVETTVIPGGTAKFYVKAGTPDPTQSYTVGKLYPWRVDDFVWENDRCSYRAYGPALQRTGEKAFGMDVWLKSTPYPDVENVMLLYTTAIATRHRCARKDASRRPTRSTRLFRSTSTMAPDSTATT
;
A
#
# COMPACT_ATOMS: atom_id res chain seq x y z
N MET A 1 -17.79 48.58 35.56
CA MET A 1 -17.65 47.16 35.17
C MET A 1 -16.86 47.12 33.87
N LEU A 2 -15.56 46.85 33.96
CA LEU A 2 -14.64 46.93 32.81
C LEU A 2 -14.56 45.54 32.19
N LEU A 3 -15.04 45.39 30.96
CA LEU A 3 -14.99 44.13 30.22
C LEU A 3 -13.59 44.02 29.57
N LEU A 4 -12.72 43.20 30.13
CA LEU A 4 -11.40 42.90 29.60
C LEU A 4 -11.54 41.80 28.55
N ALA A 5 -11.55 42.17 27.27
CA ALA A 5 -11.48 41.20 26.16
C ALA A 5 -10.03 40.70 26.07
N MET A 6 -9.77 39.49 26.48
CA MET A 6 -8.51 38.81 26.17
C MET A 6 -8.56 38.36 24.73
N VAL A 7 -7.76 38.98 23.87
CA VAL A 7 -7.43 38.45 22.56
C VAL A 7 -6.45 37.30 22.81
N GLN A 8 -6.92 36.04 22.73
CA GLN A 8 -6.05 34.89 22.63
C GLN A 8 -5.36 34.95 21.28
N GLY A 9 -4.04 35.22 21.28
CA GLY A 9 -3.23 35.15 20.10
C GLY A 9 -3.30 33.71 19.56
N VAL A 10 -3.83 33.57 18.34
CA VAL A 10 -3.65 32.35 17.55
C VAL A 10 -2.16 32.33 17.21
N GLU A 11 -1.39 31.50 17.87
CA GLU A 11 -0.02 31.18 17.46
C GLU A 11 -0.12 30.59 16.05
N CYS A 12 0.30 31.39 15.07
CA CYS A 12 0.43 30.93 13.69
C CYS A 12 1.62 29.98 13.66
N MET A 13 1.36 28.67 13.80
CA MET A 13 2.37 27.64 13.65
C MET A 13 2.97 27.77 12.26
N ALA A 14 4.28 27.96 12.20
CA ALA A 14 4.99 28.11 10.93
C ALA A 14 4.85 26.84 10.08
N ASP A 15 4.49 27.01 8.82
CA ASP A 15 4.48 25.88 7.88
C ASP A 15 5.92 25.45 7.57
N VAL A 16 6.18 24.16 7.57
CA VAL A 16 7.46 23.59 7.11
C VAL A 16 7.33 23.32 5.61
N VAL A 17 8.26 23.86 4.83
CA VAL A 17 8.27 23.67 3.37
C VAL A 17 9.24 22.55 3.00
N LEU A 18 8.71 21.48 2.44
CA LEU A 18 9.51 20.42 1.81
C LEU A 18 9.69 20.73 0.33
N THR A 19 10.88 20.47 -0.20
CA THR A 19 11.18 20.73 -1.60
C THR A 19 11.74 19.47 -2.25
N VAL A 20 11.12 19.03 -3.34
CA VAL A 20 11.54 17.87 -4.14
C VAL A 20 11.93 18.35 -5.52
N LYS A 21 13.14 18.00 -5.96
CA LYS A 21 13.65 18.37 -7.28
C LYS A 21 13.86 17.13 -8.14
N ASN A 22 13.33 17.14 -9.35
CA ASN A 22 13.60 16.13 -10.35
C ASN A 22 14.68 16.65 -11.33
N SER A 23 15.88 16.11 -11.25
CA SER A 23 16.98 16.45 -12.17
C SER A 23 16.99 15.57 -13.43
N GLY A 24 16.07 14.62 -13.55
CA GLY A 24 15.94 13.71 -14.70
C GLY A 24 15.21 14.35 -15.87
N GLN A 25 15.13 13.60 -16.97
CA GLN A 25 14.46 14.02 -18.21
C GLN A 25 13.04 13.46 -18.34
N GLU A 26 12.58 12.67 -17.38
CA GLU A 26 11.25 12.07 -17.35
C GLU A 26 10.48 12.55 -16.14
N GLN A 27 9.15 12.61 -16.25
CA GLN A 27 8.29 12.85 -15.10
C GLN A 27 8.43 11.71 -14.12
N ARG A 28 8.55 12.04 -12.84
CA ARG A 28 8.62 11.06 -11.75
C ARG A 28 7.37 11.14 -10.89
N LEU A 29 6.75 9.99 -10.68
CA LEU A 29 5.74 9.73 -9.66
C LEU A 29 6.39 8.79 -8.65
N GLU A 30 6.84 9.32 -7.54
CA GLU A 30 7.64 8.60 -6.54
C GLU A 30 7.29 9.06 -5.13
N VAL A 31 7.62 8.23 -4.16
CA VAL A 31 7.53 8.60 -2.75
C VAL A 31 8.85 9.26 -2.34
N ALA A 32 8.77 10.51 -1.89
CA ALA A 32 9.90 11.23 -1.31
C ALA A 32 9.97 10.95 0.20
N GLU A 33 11.19 10.76 0.71
CA GLU A 33 11.46 10.52 2.13
C GLU A 33 12.11 11.75 2.76
N PHE A 34 11.62 12.13 3.95
CA PHE A 34 12.15 13.21 4.77
C PHE A 34 12.34 12.72 6.20
N ASP A 35 13.26 13.32 6.94
CA ASP A 35 13.42 13.06 8.37
C ASP A 35 12.26 13.70 9.15
N ALA A 36 11.40 12.86 9.72
CA ALA A 36 10.26 13.34 10.50
C ALA A 36 10.69 14.05 11.80
N ASN A 37 11.86 13.73 12.36
CA ASN A 37 12.35 14.41 13.56
C ASN A 37 12.70 15.87 13.24
N GLU A 38 13.29 16.14 12.08
CA GLU A 38 13.56 17.51 11.64
C GLU A 38 12.26 18.26 11.38
N VAL A 39 11.25 17.60 10.80
CA VAL A 39 9.93 18.19 10.55
C VAL A 39 9.24 18.55 11.86
N TRP A 40 9.17 17.65 12.83
CA TRP A 40 8.56 17.92 14.15
C TRP A 40 9.28 19.05 14.89
N LYS A 41 10.62 19.05 14.84
CA LYS A 41 11.42 20.12 15.43
C LYS A 41 11.13 21.47 14.78
N ALA A 42 11.04 21.51 13.44
CA ALA A 42 10.78 22.75 12.70
C ALA A 42 9.35 23.27 12.91
N LEU A 43 8.38 22.35 13.11
CA LEU A 43 7.00 22.70 13.49
C LEU A 43 6.84 23.11 14.95
N GLY A 44 7.86 22.86 15.81
CA GLY A 44 7.77 23.12 17.23
C GLY A 44 6.81 22.17 17.99
N VAL A 45 6.56 20.97 17.46
CA VAL A 45 5.68 19.97 18.07
C VAL A 45 6.46 18.78 18.61
N ALA A 46 5.82 18.01 19.49
CA ALA A 46 6.43 16.81 20.07
C ALA A 46 6.65 15.74 18.98
N GLN A 47 7.70 14.94 19.14
CA GLN A 47 7.94 13.77 18.32
C GLN A 47 6.74 12.82 18.34
N GLY A 48 6.35 12.29 17.17
CA GLY A 48 5.16 11.45 17.03
C GLY A 48 3.85 12.22 16.86
N SER A 49 3.88 13.56 16.95
CA SER A 49 2.68 14.36 16.67
C SER A 49 2.19 14.13 15.23
N PRO A 50 0.88 14.03 15.01
CA PRO A 50 0.34 13.89 13.67
C PRO A 50 0.66 15.14 12.83
N VAL A 51 1.02 14.90 11.57
CA VAL A 51 1.28 15.96 10.59
C VAL A 51 0.45 15.71 9.34
N ARG A 52 0.08 16.77 8.64
CA ARG A 52 -0.57 16.72 7.33
C ARG A 52 0.29 17.45 6.31
N VAL A 53 0.24 16.96 5.08
CA VAL A 53 0.99 17.52 3.96
C VAL A 53 0.01 18.08 2.94
N LEU A 54 0.29 19.28 2.47
CA LEU A 54 -0.50 19.97 1.46
C LEU A 54 0.39 20.30 0.25
N ASN A 55 -0.19 20.24 -0.94
CA ASN A 55 0.46 20.75 -2.16
C ASN A 55 0.39 22.27 -2.24
N PRO A 56 1.01 22.91 -3.26
CA PRO A 56 0.98 24.37 -3.42
C PRO A 56 -0.42 24.97 -3.60
N TYR A 57 -1.41 24.14 -3.92
CA TYR A 57 -2.81 24.57 -4.07
C TYR A 57 -3.62 24.40 -2.78
N GLY A 58 -2.97 23.96 -1.69
CA GLY A 58 -3.64 23.69 -0.41
C GLY A 58 -4.43 22.39 -0.36
N LEU A 59 -4.28 21.52 -1.36
CA LEU A 59 -4.92 20.20 -1.38
C LEU A 59 -4.09 19.19 -0.61
N PRO A 60 -4.73 18.23 0.10
CA PRO A 60 -4.04 17.19 0.82
C PRO A 60 -3.23 16.28 -0.10
N GLU A 61 -2.03 15.94 0.35
CA GLU A 61 -1.19 14.92 -0.28
C GLU A 61 -1.09 13.68 0.60
N ALA A 62 -1.01 12.51 -0.03
CA ALA A 62 -0.81 11.27 0.68
C ALA A 62 0.54 11.27 1.40
N CYS A 63 0.51 11.04 2.70
CA CYS A 63 1.71 11.00 3.52
C CYS A 63 1.59 9.95 4.63
N GLN A 64 2.74 9.49 5.09
CA GLN A 64 2.84 8.49 6.15
C GLN A 64 4.10 8.72 6.98
N ILE A 65 4.00 8.57 8.29
CA ILE A 65 5.17 8.45 9.17
C ILE A 65 5.49 6.96 9.33
N THR A 66 6.74 6.59 9.10
CA THR A 66 7.24 5.22 9.26
C THR A 66 7.71 4.95 10.68
N HIS A 67 7.96 3.67 11.01
CA HIS A 67 8.47 3.26 12.33
C HIS A 67 9.87 3.79 12.64
N ASP A 68 10.67 4.09 11.61
CA ASP A 68 12.02 4.66 11.71
C ASP A 68 12.01 6.19 11.57
N ASN A 69 10.85 6.83 11.84
CA ASN A 69 10.67 8.28 11.84
C ASN A 69 11.00 8.96 10.52
N LYS A 70 10.60 8.37 9.41
CA LYS A 70 10.59 9.03 8.12
C LYS A 70 9.21 9.53 7.78
N LEU A 71 9.10 10.73 7.24
CA LEU A 71 7.90 11.24 6.60
C LEU A 71 7.97 10.88 5.12
N LEU A 72 7.10 9.99 4.67
CA LEU A 72 6.89 9.63 3.28
C LEU A 72 5.82 10.54 2.69
N VAL A 73 6.09 11.10 1.50
CA VAL A 73 5.14 11.94 0.77
C VAL A 73 5.07 11.48 -0.67
N GLU A 74 3.87 11.20 -1.17
CA GLU A 74 3.67 10.92 -2.60
C GLU A 74 3.92 12.20 -3.41
N THR A 75 4.73 12.13 -4.45
CA THR A 75 5.14 13.30 -5.21
C THR A 75 5.08 13.05 -6.70
N THR A 76 4.60 14.06 -7.45
CA THR A 76 4.70 14.07 -8.91
C THR A 76 5.51 15.28 -9.32
N VAL A 77 6.66 15.05 -9.97
CA VAL A 77 7.56 16.13 -10.38
C VAL A 77 7.94 15.99 -11.85
N ILE A 78 7.67 17.04 -12.62
CA ILE A 78 8.01 17.10 -14.06
C ILE A 78 9.54 17.11 -14.29
N PRO A 79 10.02 16.77 -15.51
CA PRO A 79 11.44 16.83 -15.86
C PRO A 79 12.06 18.20 -15.54
N GLY A 80 13.21 18.21 -14.87
CA GLY A 80 13.91 19.41 -14.46
C GLY A 80 13.15 20.31 -13.47
N GLY A 81 11.97 19.88 -13.02
CA GLY A 81 11.06 20.62 -12.17
C GLY A 81 11.37 20.53 -10.68
N THR A 82 10.65 21.34 -9.93
CA THR A 82 10.69 21.36 -8.46
C THR A 82 9.26 21.43 -7.94
N ALA A 83 8.91 20.53 -7.03
CA ALA A 83 7.65 20.55 -6.29
C ALA A 83 7.90 21.00 -4.86
N LYS A 84 6.95 21.75 -4.30
CA LYS A 84 6.95 22.19 -2.90
C LYS A 84 5.74 21.62 -2.20
N PHE A 85 5.93 21.21 -0.95
CA PHE A 85 4.86 20.71 -0.09
C PHE A 85 4.92 21.45 1.24
N TYR A 86 3.77 21.68 1.82
CA TYR A 86 3.62 22.40 3.08
C TYR A 86 3.18 21.45 4.17
N VAL A 87 4.03 21.24 5.18
CA VAL A 87 3.70 20.39 6.31
C VAL A 87 3.16 21.24 7.44
N LYS A 88 2.05 20.81 8.00
CA LYS A 88 1.38 21.42 9.15
C LYS A 88 1.17 20.38 10.24
N ALA A 89 1.19 20.83 11.49
CA ALA A 89 0.72 20.01 12.58
C ALA A 89 -0.79 19.71 12.44
N GLY A 90 -1.19 18.50 12.76
CA GLY A 90 -2.58 18.08 12.69
C GLY A 90 -2.77 16.71 12.07
N THR A 91 -3.96 16.14 12.24
CA THR A 91 -4.30 14.84 11.65
C THR A 91 -4.27 14.94 10.12
N PRO A 92 -3.64 13.97 9.43
CA PRO A 92 -3.70 13.89 7.98
C PRO A 92 -5.14 13.84 7.48
N ASP A 93 -5.39 14.54 6.38
CA ASP A 93 -6.66 14.41 5.69
C ASP A 93 -6.79 13.00 5.09
N PRO A 94 -8.01 12.44 5.02
CA PRO A 94 -8.23 11.17 4.37
C PRO A 94 -7.81 11.24 2.89
N THR A 95 -6.88 10.38 2.51
CA THR A 95 -6.46 10.20 1.12
C THR A 95 -6.86 8.82 0.63
N GLN A 96 -6.96 8.66 -0.70
CA GLN A 96 -7.23 7.36 -1.28
C GLN A 96 -6.08 6.40 -0.98
N SER A 97 -6.37 5.29 -0.30
CA SER A 97 -5.38 4.22 -0.15
C SER A 97 -5.37 3.32 -1.38
N TYR A 98 -4.17 3.07 -1.91
CA TYR A 98 -3.93 2.11 -2.99
C TYR A 98 -3.26 0.83 -2.50
N THR A 99 -3.01 0.74 -1.20
CA THR A 99 -2.33 -0.37 -0.58
C THR A 99 -3.20 -1.04 0.46
N VAL A 100 -3.17 -2.37 0.50
CA VAL A 100 -3.83 -3.20 1.50
C VAL A 100 -2.90 -4.34 1.88
N GLY A 101 -2.89 -4.71 3.15
CA GLY A 101 -2.26 -5.93 3.64
C GLY A 101 -3.19 -6.62 4.63
N LYS A 102 -3.48 -7.91 4.43
CA LYS A 102 -4.45 -8.63 5.25
C LYS A 102 -4.11 -10.11 5.40
N LEU A 103 -4.32 -10.62 6.60
CA LEU A 103 -4.29 -12.05 6.90
C LEU A 103 -5.68 -12.66 6.63
N TYR A 104 -5.69 -13.83 6.01
CA TYR A 104 -6.88 -14.62 5.70
C TYR A 104 -6.85 -15.98 6.44
N PRO A 105 -7.24 -16.04 7.74
CA PRO A 105 -7.21 -17.27 8.52
C PRO A 105 -8.06 -18.38 7.91
N TRP A 106 -9.19 -18.03 7.30
CA TRP A 106 -10.10 -18.98 6.65
C TRP A 106 -9.52 -19.60 5.37
N ARG A 107 -8.43 -19.03 4.85
CA ARG A 107 -7.67 -19.50 3.69
C ARG A 107 -6.30 -20.06 4.14
N VAL A 108 -6.31 -20.90 5.17
CA VAL A 108 -5.11 -21.57 5.75
C VAL A 108 -3.98 -20.59 6.11
N ASP A 109 -4.37 -19.45 6.69
CA ASP A 109 -3.49 -18.38 7.15
C ASP A 109 -2.70 -17.68 6.03
N ASP A 110 -3.24 -17.62 4.80
CA ASP A 110 -2.61 -16.86 3.73
C ASP A 110 -2.53 -15.37 4.11
N PHE A 111 -1.39 -14.75 3.83
CA PHE A 111 -1.24 -13.30 3.92
C PHE A 111 -1.19 -12.71 2.52
N VAL A 112 -2.04 -11.72 2.27
CA VAL A 112 -2.16 -11.07 0.98
C VAL A 112 -1.92 -9.58 1.13
N TRP A 113 -1.18 -8.98 0.19
CA TRP A 113 -1.00 -7.54 0.13
C TRP A 113 -1.00 -7.07 -1.31
N GLU A 114 -1.32 -5.80 -1.51
CA GLU A 114 -1.35 -5.20 -2.83
C GLU A 114 -0.94 -3.73 -2.80
N ASN A 115 -0.50 -3.26 -3.95
CA ASN A 115 -0.35 -1.85 -4.28
C ASN A 115 -1.21 -1.52 -5.52
N ASP A 116 -1.00 -0.35 -6.13
CA ASP A 116 -1.71 0.11 -7.33
C ASP A 116 -1.45 -0.73 -8.59
N ARG A 117 -0.45 -1.63 -8.59
CA ARG A 117 -0.01 -2.38 -9.78
C ARG A 117 -0.08 -3.88 -9.62
N CYS A 118 0.23 -4.39 -8.45
CA CYS A 118 0.38 -5.81 -8.20
C CYS A 118 -0.28 -6.21 -6.89
N SER A 119 -0.78 -7.45 -6.85
CA SER A 119 -1.17 -8.12 -5.62
C SER A 119 -0.27 -9.33 -5.40
N TYR A 120 -0.04 -9.67 -4.16
CA TYR A 120 0.86 -10.74 -3.73
C TYR A 120 0.17 -11.59 -2.70
N ARG A 121 0.44 -12.90 -2.70
CA ARG A 121 -0.03 -13.83 -1.67
C ARG A 121 1.12 -14.70 -1.20
N ALA A 122 1.38 -14.66 0.09
CA ALA A 122 2.21 -15.64 0.77
C ALA A 122 1.32 -16.73 1.39
N TYR A 123 1.69 -17.98 1.17
CA TYR A 123 0.98 -19.10 1.75
C TYR A 123 1.24 -19.20 3.24
N GLY A 124 0.17 -19.40 4.01
CA GLY A 124 0.25 -19.48 5.45
C GLY A 124 0.79 -20.79 5.97
N PRO A 125 1.30 -20.82 7.22
CA PRO A 125 1.84 -22.02 7.84
C PRO A 125 0.79 -23.12 8.03
N ALA A 126 -0.48 -22.77 8.09
CA ALA A 126 -1.56 -23.75 8.19
C ALA A 126 -1.67 -24.65 6.95
N LEU A 127 -1.23 -24.18 5.78
CA LEU A 127 -1.24 -24.96 4.55
C LEU A 127 -0.33 -26.18 4.66
N GLN A 128 0.81 -26.05 5.32
CA GLN A 128 1.75 -27.17 5.51
C GLN A 128 1.13 -28.34 6.29
N ARG A 129 0.15 -28.05 7.17
CA ARG A 129 -0.57 -29.08 7.92
C ARG A 129 -1.55 -29.89 7.07
N THR A 130 -1.91 -29.41 5.90
CA THR A 130 -2.80 -30.12 4.97
C THR A 130 -2.07 -31.18 4.13
N GLY A 131 -0.73 -31.19 4.17
CA GLY A 131 0.11 -32.05 3.33
C GLY A 131 0.38 -31.44 1.94
N GLU A 132 -0.16 -30.27 1.63
CA GLU A 132 0.17 -29.54 0.41
C GLU A 132 1.59 -28.96 0.50
N LYS A 133 2.35 -29.17 -0.56
CA LYS A 133 3.70 -28.60 -0.71
C LYS A 133 3.63 -27.36 -1.58
N ALA A 134 3.05 -26.29 -1.04
CA ALA A 134 3.04 -25.00 -1.69
C ALA A 134 4.07 -24.09 -1.02
N PHE A 135 5.10 -23.76 -1.75
CA PHE A 135 6.18 -22.87 -1.32
C PHE A 135 6.25 -21.70 -2.32
N GLY A 136 6.56 -20.54 -1.79
CA GLY A 136 6.71 -19.35 -2.62
C GLY A 136 5.59 -18.35 -2.44
N MET A 137 5.41 -17.53 -3.46
CA MET A 137 4.50 -16.39 -3.44
C MET A 137 3.80 -16.28 -4.80
N ASP A 138 2.51 -16.08 -4.77
CA ASP A 138 1.77 -15.71 -5.99
C ASP A 138 1.92 -14.20 -6.24
N VAL A 139 1.98 -13.84 -7.51
CA VAL A 139 1.99 -12.45 -7.96
C VAL A 139 0.92 -12.28 -9.02
N TRP A 140 0.05 -11.29 -8.84
CA TRP A 140 -0.97 -10.93 -9.81
C TRP A 140 -0.78 -9.49 -10.28
N LEU A 141 -0.78 -9.27 -11.57
CA LEU A 141 -0.82 -7.94 -12.16
C LEU A 141 -2.25 -7.40 -12.09
N LYS A 142 -2.41 -6.17 -11.67
CA LYS A 142 -3.70 -5.51 -11.54
C LYS A 142 -4.06 -4.75 -12.80
N SER A 143 -5.35 -4.73 -13.13
CA SER A 143 -5.95 -3.90 -14.19
C SER A 143 -6.57 -2.61 -13.64
N THR A 144 -6.58 -2.45 -12.32
CA THR A 144 -7.10 -1.28 -11.61
C THR A 144 -6.10 -0.83 -10.54
N PRO A 145 -5.92 0.46 -10.30
CA PRO A 145 -5.06 0.96 -9.22
C PRO A 145 -5.70 0.81 -7.84
N TYR A 146 -7.01 0.60 -7.76
CA TYR A 146 -7.74 0.52 -6.49
C TYR A 146 -7.58 -0.84 -5.83
N PRO A 147 -7.66 -0.93 -4.50
CA PRO A 147 -7.66 -2.21 -3.78
C PRO A 147 -8.75 -3.15 -4.28
N ASP A 148 -8.35 -4.37 -4.66
CA ASP A 148 -9.25 -5.40 -5.22
C ASP A 148 -9.00 -6.81 -4.65
N VAL A 149 -8.02 -6.96 -3.79
CA VAL A 149 -7.61 -8.25 -3.27
C VAL A 149 -8.72 -9.00 -2.54
N GLU A 150 -9.64 -8.30 -1.88
CA GLU A 150 -10.82 -8.91 -1.24
C GLU A 150 -11.69 -9.64 -2.25
N ASN A 151 -11.98 -9.01 -3.39
CA ASN A 151 -12.77 -9.62 -4.45
C ASN A 151 -12.04 -10.80 -5.06
N VAL A 152 -10.73 -10.67 -5.30
CA VAL A 152 -9.91 -11.76 -5.81
C VAL A 152 -9.93 -12.97 -4.88
N MET A 153 -9.75 -12.76 -3.57
CA MET A 153 -9.77 -13.83 -2.57
C MET A 153 -11.15 -14.48 -2.46
N LEU A 154 -12.23 -13.72 -2.52
CA LEU A 154 -13.59 -14.25 -2.55
C LEU A 154 -13.87 -15.10 -3.79
N LEU A 155 -13.46 -14.63 -4.97
CA LEU A 155 -13.60 -15.38 -6.23
C LEU A 155 -12.83 -16.68 -6.20
N TYR A 156 -11.61 -16.69 -5.65
CA TYR A 156 -10.81 -17.92 -5.49
C TYR A 156 -11.53 -18.94 -4.63
N THR A 157 -12.15 -18.51 -3.54
CA THR A 157 -12.89 -19.39 -2.62
C THR A 157 -14.12 -19.97 -3.29
N THR A 158 -14.87 -19.15 -3.99
CA THR A 158 -16.09 -19.55 -4.69
C THR A 158 -15.76 -20.51 -5.82
N ALA A 159 -14.70 -20.27 -6.59
CA ALA A 159 -14.25 -21.16 -7.66
C ALA A 159 -13.80 -22.53 -7.14
N ILE A 160 -13.08 -22.58 -6.01
CA ILE A 160 -12.67 -23.83 -5.36
C ILE A 160 -13.89 -24.58 -4.83
N ALA A 161 -14.81 -23.89 -4.15
CA ALA A 161 -16.04 -24.49 -3.64
C ALA A 161 -16.91 -25.06 -4.78
N THR A 162 -16.96 -24.38 -5.90
CA THR A 162 -17.69 -24.85 -7.09
C THR A 162 -17.01 -26.04 -7.75
N ARG A 163 -15.68 -26.07 -7.84
CA ARG A 163 -14.91 -27.23 -8.34
C ARG A 163 -15.13 -28.47 -7.47
N HIS A 164 -15.10 -28.35 -6.15
CA HIS A 164 -15.41 -29.46 -5.25
C HIS A 164 -16.86 -29.95 -5.32
N ARG A 165 -17.78 -29.07 -5.69
CA ARG A 165 -19.20 -29.44 -5.89
C ARG A 165 -19.47 -30.06 -7.25
N CYS A 166 -18.77 -29.62 -8.29
CA CYS A 166 -18.84 -30.22 -9.64
C CYS A 166 -18.11 -31.56 -9.75
N ALA A 167 -16.99 -31.75 -9.07
CA ALA A 167 -16.27 -33.02 -9.06
C ALA A 167 -17.06 -34.19 -8.43
N ARG A 168 -18.13 -33.89 -7.70
CA ARG A 168 -19.03 -34.90 -7.12
C ARG A 168 -20.22 -35.26 -8.00
N LYS A 169 -20.45 -34.55 -9.11
CA LYS A 169 -21.71 -34.75 -9.88
C LYS A 169 -21.54 -35.15 -11.34
N ASP A 170 -20.36 -35.18 -11.94
CA ASP A 170 -20.32 -35.55 -13.36
C ASP A 170 -18.98 -36.14 -13.80
N ALA A 171 -18.89 -37.45 -13.82
CA ALA A 171 -17.83 -38.21 -14.48
C ALA A 171 -18.07 -38.38 -16.00
N SER A 172 -19.04 -37.70 -16.62
CA SER A 172 -19.49 -37.98 -17.99
C SER A 172 -19.57 -36.85 -18.98
N ARG A 173 -19.10 -35.62 -18.67
CA ARG A 173 -19.12 -34.53 -19.70
C ARG A 173 -17.76 -33.85 -19.84
N ARG A 174 -17.18 -33.96 -21.05
CA ARG A 174 -16.01 -33.19 -21.48
C ARG A 174 -16.33 -31.69 -21.49
N PRO A 175 -15.43 -30.82 -20.98
CA PRO A 175 -15.63 -29.38 -21.03
C PRO A 175 -15.34 -28.85 -22.43
N THR A 176 -16.30 -28.15 -23.03
CA THR A 176 -16.09 -27.24 -24.15
C THR A 176 -15.43 -25.95 -23.70
N ARG A 177 -14.48 -25.53 -24.52
CA ARG A 177 -13.61 -24.36 -24.50
C ARG A 177 -14.32 -23.05 -24.17
N SER A 178 -13.66 -22.26 -23.35
CA SER A 178 -13.67 -20.79 -23.25
C SER A 178 -13.80 -20.27 -21.84
N THR A 179 -12.68 -19.88 -21.29
CA THR A 179 -12.50 -18.60 -20.56
C THR A 179 -10.98 -18.48 -20.26
N ARG A 180 -10.35 -17.46 -20.80
CA ARG A 180 -8.96 -17.14 -20.47
C ARG A 180 -8.91 -16.64 -19.03
N LEU A 181 -8.60 -17.52 -18.12
CA LEU A 181 -8.20 -17.19 -16.76
C LEU A 181 -6.69 -16.96 -16.75
N PHE A 182 -6.30 -15.92 -16.09
CA PHE A 182 -4.92 -15.46 -15.87
C PHE A 182 -3.99 -16.62 -15.51
N ARG A 183 -2.86 -16.68 -16.20
CA ARG A 183 -1.80 -17.65 -15.97
C ARG A 183 -0.93 -17.15 -14.82
N SER A 184 -0.97 -17.82 -13.67
CA SER A 184 0.03 -17.62 -12.63
C SER A 184 1.35 -18.26 -13.07
N THR A 185 2.43 -17.51 -13.11
CA THR A 185 3.78 -18.05 -13.24
C THR A 185 4.36 -18.21 -11.86
N SER A 186 4.40 -19.45 -11.35
CA SER A 186 5.20 -19.77 -10.17
C SER A 186 6.65 -19.95 -10.62
N THR A 187 7.54 -19.07 -10.19
CA THR A 187 8.97 -19.24 -10.42
C THR A 187 9.54 -20.03 -9.23
N MET A 188 9.91 -21.28 -9.44
CA MET A 188 10.68 -22.06 -8.47
C MET A 188 12.10 -21.49 -8.40
N ALA A 189 12.56 -21.19 -7.20
CA ALA A 189 13.98 -20.94 -6.96
C ALA A 189 14.78 -22.24 -7.12
N PRO A 190 15.98 -22.21 -7.69
CA PRO A 190 16.81 -23.40 -7.81
C PRO A 190 17.34 -23.86 -6.46
N ASP A 191 17.26 -25.17 -6.27
CA ASP A 191 17.78 -25.90 -5.13
C ASP A 191 19.32 -25.75 -5.09
N SER A 192 19.84 -25.09 -4.04
CA SER A 192 21.28 -25.01 -3.81
C SER A 192 21.70 -26.26 -3.03
N THR A 193 22.03 -27.33 -3.74
CA THR A 193 22.83 -28.42 -3.16
C THR A 193 24.24 -27.91 -2.89
N ALA A 194 24.52 -27.62 -1.64
CA ALA A 194 25.90 -27.48 -1.15
C ALA A 194 26.52 -28.86 -1.09
N THR A 195 27.55 -29.08 -1.88
CA THR A 195 28.44 -30.21 -1.75
C THR A 195 29.76 -29.72 -1.14
N THR A 196 30.07 -30.28 0.03
CA THR A 196 31.40 -30.35 0.72
C THR A 196 32.29 -29.12 0.78
#